data_8c8f13e1af7a4c41a842374abfcefa39
#
_entry.id   8c8f13e1af7a4c41a842374abfcefa39
#
_cell.length_a   1.000
_cell.length_b   1.000
_cell.length_c   1.000
_cell.angle_alpha   90.00
_cell.angle_beta   90.00
_cell.angle_gamma   90.00
#
_symmetry.space_group_name_H-M   'P 1'
#
loop_
_entity.id
_entity.type
_entity.pdbx_description
1 polymer ?
#
loop_
_entity_poly.entity_id
_entity_poly.type
_entity_poly.pdbx_seq_one_letter_code
_entity_poly.pdbx_strand_id
1 'polypeptide(L)'
;MYICITEVDAVTKIPCTVEPQRTGPSMPAVKGLQVIWQDKSTWPVEVASDGTYLRAPKYYGTCDDDADTTIAGVSQVLTEAEYTTLRTAEHEARKPYPSWIGYIDTMTWAAPVARPADAIMNGGNVRYQWDEATLSWVPQTAA
;
A
#
# COMPACT_ATOMS: atom_id res chain seq x y z
N MET A 1 15.16 7.11 6.74
CA MET A 1 14.91 5.97 7.65
C MET A 1 13.55 5.38 7.30
N TYR A 2 13.42 4.08 7.36
CA TYR A 2 12.17 3.37 7.07
C TYR A 2 11.50 2.94 8.36
N ILE A 3 10.20 3.21 8.47
CA ILE A 3 9.46 2.94 9.71
C ILE A 3 8.09 2.33 9.44
N CYS A 4 7.60 1.60 10.43
CA CYS A 4 6.21 1.17 10.53
C CYS A 4 5.54 1.99 11.62
N ILE A 5 4.39 2.56 11.32
CA ILE A 5 3.64 3.41 12.24
C ILE A 5 2.19 2.94 12.39
N THR A 6 1.58 3.34 13.49
CA THR A 6 0.16 3.17 13.76
C THR A 6 -0.41 4.56 14.10
N GLU A 7 -1.62 4.85 13.68
CA GLU A 7 -2.31 6.07 14.07
C GLU A 7 -2.39 6.21 15.58
N VAL A 8 -2.38 7.44 16.06
CA VAL A 8 -2.55 7.77 17.49
C VAL A 8 -3.80 8.61 17.67
N ASP A 9 -4.35 8.64 18.87
CA ASP A 9 -5.40 9.58 19.20
C ASP A 9 -4.87 11.02 19.11
N ALA A 10 -5.65 11.91 18.49
CA ALA A 10 -5.21 13.27 18.18
C ALA A 10 -4.85 14.10 19.43
N VAL A 11 -5.49 13.81 20.57
CA VAL A 11 -5.27 14.55 21.84
C VAL A 11 -4.37 13.76 22.78
N THR A 12 -4.71 12.51 23.08
CA THR A 12 -4.00 11.71 24.07
C THR A 12 -2.65 11.18 23.55
N LYS A 13 -2.47 11.12 22.22
CA LYS A 13 -1.28 10.57 21.55
C LYS A 13 -1.03 9.10 21.85
N ILE A 14 -2.03 8.39 22.33
CA ILE A 14 -1.98 6.95 22.54
C ILE A 14 -2.22 6.24 21.20
N PRO A 15 -1.48 5.18 20.86
CA PRO A 15 -1.73 4.42 19.64
C PRO A 15 -3.16 3.92 19.55
N CYS A 16 -3.75 4.02 18.35
CA CYS A 16 -5.09 3.53 18.07
C CYS A 16 -5.09 2.00 18.08
N THR A 17 -5.47 1.43 19.20
CA THR A 17 -5.57 -0.02 19.40
C THR A 17 -7.03 -0.38 19.68
N VAL A 18 -7.29 -1.34 20.55
CA VAL A 18 -8.64 -1.71 20.97
C VAL A 18 -9.29 -0.72 21.94
N GLU A 19 -8.62 0.39 22.22
CA GLU A 19 -9.15 1.42 23.11
C GLU A 19 -10.12 2.36 22.37
N PRO A 20 -11.13 2.92 23.05
CA PRO A 20 -12.04 3.89 22.45
C PRO A 20 -11.32 5.13 21.94
N GLN A 21 -11.68 5.58 20.76
CA GLN A 21 -11.18 6.82 20.19
C GLN A 21 -12.00 8.00 20.69
N ARG A 22 -11.34 9.01 21.29
CA ARG A 22 -12.02 10.18 21.87
C ARG A 22 -12.10 11.34 20.89
N THR A 23 -11.07 11.54 20.09
CA THR A 23 -10.93 12.73 19.22
C THR A 23 -10.62 12.37 17.77
N GLY A 24 -10.54 11.09 17.45
CA GLY A 24 -10.22 10.59 16.13
C GLY A 24 -8.73 10.30 15.95
N PRO A 25 -8.39 9.56 14.88
CA PRO A 25 -7.02 9.17 14.59
C PRO A 25 -6.19 10.31 14.01
N SER A 26 -4.90 10.29 14.29
CA SER A 26 -3.91 11.19 13.72
C SER A 26 -2.61 10.44 13.51
N MET A 27 -1.79 10.89 12.58
CA MET A 27 -0.45 10.32 12.41
C MET A 27 0.48 10.78 13.53
N PRO A 28 1.42 9.93 14.00
CA PRO A 28 2.45 10.36 14.93
C PRO A 28 3.26 11.53 14.36
N ALA A 29 3.68 12.45 15.22
CA ALA A 29 4.47 13.62 14.82
C ALA A 29 5.95 13.20 14.61
N VAL A 30 6.23 12.50 13.55
CA VAL A 30 7.58 12.07 13.17
C VAL A 30 8.17 13.05 12.17
N LYS A 31 9.38 13.54 12.44
CA LYS A 31 10.06 14.50 11.58
C LYS A 31 10.30 13.91 10.19
N GLY A 32 9.83 14.63 9.15
CA GLY A 32 9.99 14.19 7.76
C GLY A 32 9.16 12.98 7.37
N LEU A 33 8.10 12.67 8.11
CA LEU A 33 7.25 11.52 7.84
C LEU A 33 6.59 11.63 6.46
N GLN A 34 6.78 10.57 5.66
CA GLN A 34 6.04 10.32 4.42
C GLN A 34 5.45 8.92 4.49
N VAL A 35 4.12 8.84 4.55
CA VAL A 35 3.42 7.56 4.51
C VAL A 35 3.38 7.07 3.07
N ILE A 36 3.87 5.85 2.84
CA ILE A 36 3.95 5.26 1.50
C ILE A 36 2.79 4.32 1.23
N TRP A 37 2.49 3.40 2.16
CA TRP A 37 1.31 2.53 2.01
C TRP A 37 0.77 2.06 3.35
N GLN A 38 -0.48 1.60 3.33
CA GLN A 38 -1.13 0.94 4.46
C GLN A 38 -0.99 -0.57 4.33
N ASP A 39 -0.70 -1.25 5.43
CA ASP A 39 -0.71 -2.70 5.46
C ASP A 39 -2.16 -3.20 5.38
N LYS A 40 -2.51 -3.79 4.26
CA LYS A 40 -3.86 -4.26 3.98
C LYS A 40 -4.30 -5.44 4.84
N SER A 41 -3.37 -6.17 5.46
CA SER A 41 -3.72 -7.23 6.41
C SER A 41 -4.39 -6.67 7.67
N THR A 42 -4.22 -5.36 7.93
CA THR A 42 -4.87 -4.66 9.04
C THR A 42 -6.15 -3.93 8.62
N TRP A 43 -6.52 -3.98 7.36
CA TRP A 43 -7.71 -3.35 6.80
C TRP A 43 -8.83 -4.39 6.55
N PRO A 44 -10.11 -4.07 6.73
CA PRO A 44 -10.63 -2.83 7.32
C PRO A 44 -10.45 -2.80 8.83
N VAL A 45 -10.37 -1.61 9.39
CA VAL A 45 -10.40 -1.43 10.84
C VAL A 45 -11.85 -1.57 11.30
N GLU A 46 -12.08 -2.50 12.20
CA GLU A 46 -13.40 -2.72 12.76
C GLU A 46 -13.61 -1.82 13.97
N VAL A 47 -14.77 -1.18 14.02
CA VAL A 47 -15.19 -0.36 15.17
C VAL A 47 -16.37 -1.03 15.83
N ALA A 48 -16.23 -1.37 17.10
CA ALA A 48 -17.32 -1.92 17.90
C ALA A 48 -18.40 -0.87 18.16
N SER A 49 -19.59 -1.31 18.60
CA SER A 49 -20.72 -0.43 18.85
C SER A 49 -20.45 0.63 19.94
N ASP A 50 -19.47 0.39 20.81
CA ASP A 50 -19.03 1.32 21.85
C ASP A 50 -17.95 2.29 21.40
N GLY A 51 -17.56 2.28 20.11
CA GLY A 51 -16.52 3.13 19.56
C GLY A 51 -15.08 2.58 19.72
N THR A 52 -14.94 1.35 20.19
CA THR A 52 -13.63 0.71 20.36
C THR A 52 -13.11 0.19 19.01
N TYR A 53 -11.83 0.46 18.70
CA TYR A 53 -11.18 -0.14 17.54
C TYR A 53 -10.80 -1.58 17.85
N LEU A 54 -11.23 -2.51 16.98
CA LEU A 54 -10.93 -3.93 17.12
C LEU A 54 -9.61 -4.29 16.41
N ARG A 55 -9.14 -3.43 15.51
CA ARG A 55 -7.90 -3.61 14.79
C ARG A 55 -7.30 -2.24 14.46
N ALA A 56 -6.06 -2.01 14.84
CA ALA A 56 -5.35 -0.79 14.51
C ALA A 56 -4.71 -0.89 13.13
N PRO A 57 -4.89 0.10 12.24
CA PRO A 57 -4.22 0.11 10.94
C PRO A 57 -2.73 0.38 11.11
N LYS A 58 -1.92 -0.34 10.34
CA LYS A 58 -0.47 -0.12 10.26
C LYS A 58 -0.11 0.50 8.92
N TYR A 59 0.85 1.41 8.95
CA TYR A 59 1.34 2.11 7.76
C TYR A 59 2.85 1.99 7.70
N TYR A 60 3.37 1.96 6.50
CA TYR A 60 4.81 1.97 6.24
C TYR A 60 5.19 3.26 5.54
N GLY A 61 6.31 3.81 5.91
CA GLY A 61 6.77 5.06 5.34
C GLY A 61 8.23 5.33 5.63
N THR A 62 8.62 6.56 5.31
CA THR A 62 9.96 7.07 5.53
C THR A 62 9.94 8.30 6.43
N CYS A 63 11.04 8.57 7.09
CA CYS A 63 11.23 9.76 7.90
C CYS A 63 12.69 10.21 7.83
N ASP A 64 12.97 11.37 8.43
CA ASP A 64 14.34 11.85 8.55
C ASP A 64 15.17 10.91 9.43
N ASP A 65 16.48 10.82 9.14
CA ASP A 65 17.38 9.93 9.90
C ASP A 65 17.56 10.36 11.36
N ASP A 66 17.33 11.65 11.65
CA ASP A 66 17.39 12.20 13.00
C ASP A 66 16.01 12.30 13.69
N ALA A 67 14.98 11.70 13.10
CA ALA A 67 13.65 11.70 13.70
C ALA A 67 13.63 10.87 14.98
N ASP A 68 12.82 11.33 15.96
CA ASP A 68 12.57 10.56 17.17
C ASP A 68 11.62 9.40 16.85
N THR A 69 12.15 8.18 16.96
CA THR A 69 11.40 6.94 16.72
C THR A 69 10.90 6.28 18.01
N THR A 70 11.13 6.92 19.16
CA THR A 70 10.66 6.43 20.46
C THR A 70 9.26 6.92 20.82
N ILE A 71 8.70 7.82 20.02
CA ILE A 71 7.35 8.36 20.26
C ILE A 71 6.27 7.31 20.03
N ALA A 72 5.12 7.51 20.69
CA ALA A 72 3.97 6.62 20.53
C ALA A 72 3.50 6.60 19.07
N GLY A 73 3.16 5.43 18.58
CA GLY A 73 2.73 5.21 17.20
C GLY A 73 3.84 4.73 16.27
N VAL A 74 5.10 4.92 16.62
CA VAL A 74 6.21 4.29 15.89
C VAL A 74 6.40 2.88 16.43
N SER A 75 6.00 1.88 15.66
CA SER A 75 6.04 0.49 16.12
C SER A 75 7.32 -0.25 15.76
N GLN A 76 8.01 0.18 14.70
CA GLN A 76 9.23 -0.48 14.26
C GLN A 76 10.06 0.43 13.37
N VAL A 77 11.40 0.36 13.53
CA VAL A 77 12.36 0.91 12.57
C VAL A 77 12.83 -0.25 11.70
N LEU A 78 12.80 -0.06 10.39
CA LEU A 78 13.12 -1.09 9.41
C LEU A 78 14.47 -0.81 8.75
N THR A 79 15.20 -1.87 8.43
CA THR A 79 16.31 -1.77 7.50
C THR A 79 15.77 -1.59 6.07
N GLU A 80 16.60 -1.09 5.15
CA GLU A 80 16.23 -0.98 3.74
C GLU A 80 15.82 -2.33 3.16
N ALA A 81 16.52 -3.39 3.52
CA ALA A 81 16.20 -4.76 3.06
C ALA A 81 14.84 -5.23 3.56
N GLU A 82 14.53 -5.00 4.84
CA GLU A 82 13.21 -5.34 5.41
C GLU A 82 12.09 -4.55 4.74
N TYR A 83 12.28 -3.25 4.57
CA TYR A 83 11.33 -2.38 3.90
C TYR A 83 11.09 -2.82 2.46
N THR A 84 12.14 -3.09 1.70
CA THR A 84 12.05 -3.51 0.29
C THR A 84 11.30 -4.85 0.18
N THR A 85 11.57 -5.79 1.07
CA THR A 85 10.87 -7.08 1.11
C THR A 85 9.37 -6.90 1.32
N LEU A 86 8.99 -6.07 2.30
CA LEU A 86 7.58 -5.81 2.60
C LEU A 86 6.89 -5.08 1.45
N ARG A 87 7.55 -4.07 0.87
CA ARG A 87 7.02 -3.30 -0.25
C ARG A 87 6.84 -4.16 -1.49
N THR A 88 7.79 -5.03 -1.78
CA THR A 88 7.71 -5.96 -2.90
C THR A 88 6.52 -6.91 -2.72
N ALA A 89 6.34 -7.46 -1.53
CA ALA A 89 5.21 -8.34 -1.23
C ALA A 89 3.87 -7.61 -1.40
N GLU A 90 3.77 -6.36 -0.94
CA GLU A 90 2.57 -5.54 -1.10
C GLU A 90 2.30 -5.24 -2.58
N HIS A 91 3.33 -4.92 -3.35
CA HIS A 91 3.21 -4.67 -4.78
C HIS A 91 2.75 -5.93 -5.53
N GLU A 92 3.35 -7.08 -5.25
CA GLU A 92 2.97 -8.36 -5.86
C GLU A 92 1.53 -8.76 -5.52
N ALA A 93 1.07 -8.46 -4.30
CA ALA A 93 -0.30 -8.73 -3.88
C ALA A 93 -1.34 -7.92 -4.66
N ARG A 94 -0.93 -6.80 -5.24
CA ARG A 94 -1.80 -5.89 -6.01
C ARG A 94 -1.74 -6.10 -7.51
N LYS A 95 -0.89 -6.99 -8.02
CA LYS A 95 -0.79 -7.13 -9.47
C LYS A 95 -2.11 -7.60 -10.06
N PRO A 96 -2.48 -7.07 -11.25
CA PRO A 96 -3.81 -7.30 -11.83
C PRO A 96 -4.05 -8.75 -12.25
N TYR A 97 -2.98 -9.47 -12.61
CA TYR A 97 -3.06 -10.86 -13.04
C TYR A 97 -1.84 -11.65 -12.55
N PRO A 98 -2.01 -12.94 -12.21
CA PRO A 98 -0.90 -13.75 -11.66
C PRO A 98 0.32 -13.84 -12.58
N SER A 99 0.12 -13.84 -13.91
CA SER A 99 1.20 -13.96 -14.89
C SER A 99 2.00 -12.67 -15.10
N TRP A 100 1.47 -11.53 -14.66
CA TRP A 100 2.13 -10.24 -14.87
C TRP A 100 3.35 -10.09 -13.99
N ILE A 101 4.32 -9.31 -14.46
CA ILE A 101 5.58 -9.06 -13.75
C ILE A 101 5.50 -7.70 -13.09
N GLY A 102 5.80 -7.67 -11.79
CA GLY A 102 5.84 -6.43 -11.02
C GLY A 102 7.20 -5.75 -11.10
N TYR A 103 7.20 -4.43 -11.25
CA TYR A 103 8.39 -3.58 -11.23
C TYR A 103 8.26 -2.58 -10.10
N ILE A 104 8.96 -2.84 -9.00
CA ILE A 104 8.86 -2.03 -7.78
C ILE A 104 9.44 -0.62 -7.97
N ASP A 105 10.45 -0.45 -8.82
CA ASP A 105 11.09 0.84 -9.04
C ASP A 105 10.13 1.87 -9.63
N THR A 106 9.24 1.43 -10.52
CA THR A 106 8.24 2.29 -11.16
C THR A 106 6.83 2.08 -10.60
N MET A 107 6.66 1.13 -9.68
CA MET A 107 5.36 0.73 -9.13
C MET A 107 4.35 0.36 -10.21
N THR A 108 4.82 -0.38 -11.20
CA THR A 108 4.02 -0.82 -12.34
C THR A 108 4.05 -2.33 -12.48
N TRP A 109 3.19 -2.84 -13.36
CA TRP A 109 3.15 -4.24 -13.74
C TRP A 109 3.14 -4.33 -15.26
N ALA A 110 3.73 -5.38 -15.79
CA ALA A 110 3.74 -5.63 -17.22
C ALA A 110 3.24 -7.05 -17.52
N ALA A 111 2.45 -7.18 -18.58
CA ALA A 111 2.06 -8.47 -19.10
C ALA A 111 3.29 -9.22 -19.65
N PRO A 112 3.30 -10.57 -19.59
CA PRO A 112 4.41 -11.35 -20.16
C PRO A 112 4.51 -11.23 -21.68
N VAL A 113 3.44 -10.74 -22.34
CA VAL A 113 3.38 -10.51 -23.78
C VAL A 113 3.12 -9.03 -24.02
N ALA A 114 3.93 -8.39 -24.87
CA ALA A 114 3.75 -6.99 -25.21
C ALA A 114 2.41 -6.76 -25.91
N ARG A 115 1.77 -5.58 -25.65
CA ARG A 115 0.58 -5.19 -26.38
C ARG A 115 0.85 -5.11 -27.86
N PRO A 116 -0.12 -5.51 -28.72
CA PRO A 116 -0.02 -5.35 -30.17
C PRO A 116 0.24 -3.89 -30.57
N ALA A 117 0.95 -3.71 -31.68
CA ALA A 117 1.34 -2.36 -32.14
C ALA A 117 0.12 -1.49 -32.49
N ASP A 118 -1.00 -2.08 -32.89
CA ASP A 118 -2.23 -1.37 -33.23
C ASP A 118 -3.13 -1.08 -32.00
N ALA A 119 -2.67 -1.41 -30.79
CA ALA A 119 -3.41 -1.11 -29.58
C ALA A 119 -3.52 0.41 -29.35
N ILE A 120 -4.64 0.86 -28.81
CA ILE A 120 -4.87 2.28 -28.47
C ILE A 120 -3.75 2.82 -27.58
N MET A 121 -3.28 2.04 -26.62
CA MET A 121 -2.20 2.44 -25.72
C MET A 121 -0.85 2.65 -26.43
N ASN A 122 -0.68 2.09 -27.62
CA ASN A 122 0.51 2.25 -28.45
C ASN A 122 0.29 3.22 -29.62
N GLY A 123 -0.77 4.03 -29.55
CA GLY A 123 -1.10 5.00 -30.60
C GLY A 123 -1.95 4.46 -31.74
N GLY A 124 -2.39 3.21 -31.66
CA GLY A 124 -3.32 2.60 -32.62
C GLY A 124 -4.77 2.90 -32.28
N ASN A 125 -5.69 2.14 -32.86
CA ASN A 125 -7.12 2.33 -32.70
C ASN A 125 -7.88 1.08 -32.26
N VAL A 126 -7.20 0.01 -31.89
CA VAL A 126 -7.80 -1.24 -31.44
C VAL A 126 -7.70 -1.34 -29.93
N ARG A 127 -8.81 -1.65 -29.26
CA ARG A 127 -8.84 -1.97 -27.83
C ARG A 127 -8.52 -3.43 -27.63
N TYR A 128 -7.62 -3.70 -26.72
CA TYR A 128 -7.27 -5.06 -26.30
C TYR A 128 -7.55 -5.24 -24.82
N GLN A 129 -8.00 -6.43 -24.48
CA GLN A 129 -8.11 -6.86 -23.10
C GLN A 129 -7.21 -8.08 -22.87
N TRP A 130 -6.54 -8.09 -21.73
CA TRP A 130 -5.73 -9.24 -21.34
C TRP A 130 -6.62 -10.44 -21.01
N ASP A 131 -6.30 -11.60 -21.58
CA ASP A 131 -6.91 -12.87 -21.23
C ASP A 131 -5.89 -13.74 -20.50
N GLU A 132 -6.07 -13.86 -19.20
CA GLU A 132 -5.15 -14.63 -18.35
C GLU A 132 -5.19 -16.13 -18.69
N ALA A 133 -6.34 -16.65 -19.08
CA ALA A 133 -6.47 -18.08 -19.40
C ALA A 133 -5.63 -18.51 -20.60
N THR A 134 -5.52 -17.62 -21.61
CA THR A 134 -4.75 -17.86 -22.83
C THR A 134 -3.40 -17.14 -22.86
N LEU A 135 -3.12 -16.32 -21.83
CA LEU A 135 -1.91 -15.49 -21.74
C LEU A 135 -1.71 -14.62 -22.99
N SER A 136 -2.75 -13.97 -23.42
CA SER A 136 -2.75 -13.20 -24.67
C SER A 136 -3.63 -11.96 -24.60
N TRP A 137 -3.36 -11.01 -25.50
CA TRP A 137 -4.18 -9.83 -25.71
C TRP A 137 -5.30 -10.17 -26.70
N VAL A 138 -6.54 -9.94 -26.28
CA VAL A 138 -7.73 -10.22 -27.09
C VAL A 138 -8.33 -8.89 -27.55
N PRO A 139 -8.50 -8.68 -28.87
CA PRO A 139 -9.13 -7.47 -29.38
C PRO A 139 -10.59 -7.42 -28.96
N GLN A 140 -11.02 -6.23 -28.52
CA GLN A 140 -12.41 -5.97 -28.14
C GLN A 140 -13.16 -5.39 -29.35
N THR A 141 -14.20 -6.07 -29.78
CA THR A 141 -15.07 -5.55 -30.83
C THR A 141 -15.95 -4.44 -30.26
N ALA A 142 -16.10 -3.34 -30.99
CA ALA A 142 -17.10 -2.32 -30.68
C ALA A 142 -18.50 -2.95 -30.80
N ALA A 143 -19.23 -2.90 -29.71
CA ALA A 143 -20.61 -3.36 -29.70
C ALA A 143 -21.54 -2.30 -30.30
#